data_8c089709d74266dee406816183da049c
#
_entry.id   8c089709d74266dee406816183da049c
#
_cell.length_a   1.000
_cell.length_b   1.000
_cell.length_c   1.000
_cell.angle_alpha   90.00
_cell.angle_beta   90.00
_cell.angle_gamma   90.00
#
_symmetry.space_group_name_H-M   'P 1'
#
loop_
_entity.id
_entity.type
_entity.pdbx_description
1 polymer ?
#
loop_
_entity_poly.entity_id
_entity_poly.type
_entity_poly.pdbx_seq_one_letter_code
_entity_poly.pdbx_strand_id
1 'polypeptide(L)'
;MQNHDITDLNTGHDDITALIQFSWCYCYKFGGINDEVIHGHPLFEHGLEAYEAHYIENSSWIKEESRINSVHNCHDQSSWDKYKHYIFTFHDEIFECIADGYTVDIFKGRIQAVFDIATKRLFEKDF
;
A
#
# COMPACT_ATOMS: atom_id res chain seq x y z
N MET A 1 -2.91 -15.54 7.16
CA MET A 1 -3.49 -14.23 7.50
C MET A 1 -3.13 -13.88 8.93
N GLN A 2 -2.52 -12.75 9.13
CA GLN A 2 -2.22 -12.27 10.47
C GLN A 2 -3.48 -11.66 11.08
N ASN A 3 -3.80 -12.06 12.30
CA ASN A 3 -4.85 -11.41 13.05
C ASN A 3 -4.26 -10.19 13.74
N HIS A 4 -4.92 -9.06 13.59
CA HIS A 4 -4.55 -7.82 14.25
C HIS A 4 -5.58 -7.49 15.32
N ASP A 5 -5.12 -7.10 16.50
CA ASP A 5 -6.00 -6.64 17.56
C ASP A 5 -6.66 -5.32 17.14
N ILE A 6 -7.94 -5.19 17.50
CA ILE A 6 -8.71 -3.99 17.20
C ILE A 6 -8.57 -3.02 18.37
N THR A 7 -8.07 -1.83 18.09
CA THR A 7 -8.01 -0.75 19.07
C THR A 7 -9.31 0.04 19.07
N ASP A 8 -10.02 0.06 20.18
CA ASP A 8 -11.25 0.83 20.34
C ASP A 8 -10.92 2.25 20.77
N LEU A 9 -11.36 3.22 19.97
CA LEU A 9 -11.11 4.65 20.22
C LEU A 9 -12.19 5.31 21.08
N ASN A 10 -13.17 4.56 21.56
CA ASN A 10 -14.25 5.03 22.45
C ASN A 10 -15.00 6.26 21.90
N THR A 11 -15.24 6.27 20.60
CA THR A 11 -15.92 7.41 19.94
C THR A 11 -17.45 7.24 19.83
N GLY A 12 -17.98 6.09 20.27
CA GLY A 12 -19.39 5.75 20.11
C GLY A 12 -19.77 5.27 18.71
N HIS A 13 -18.79 5.03 17.84
CA HIS A 13 -18.96 4.49 16.49
C HIS A 13 -18.42 3.09 16.38
N ASP A 14 -19.10 2.25 15.61
CA ASP A 14 -18.71 0.85 15.39
C ASP A 14 -17.94 0.65 14.06
N ASP A 15 -17.58 1.72 13.37
CA ASP A 15 -16.81 1.65 12.14
C ASP A 15 -15.44 1.02 12.38
N ILE A 16 -15.04 0.14 11.49
CA ILE A 16 -13.73 -0.52 11.54
C ILE A 16 -12.87 0.07 10.43
N THR A 17 -11.69 0.56 10.79
CA THR A 17 -10.74 1.17 9.85
C THR A 17 -9.38 0.52 10.01
N ALA A 18 -8.77 0.13 8.91
CA ALA A 18 -7.39 -0.33 8.87
C ALA A 18 -6.48 0.84 8.49
N LEU A 19 -5.46 1.08 9.29
CA LEU A 19 -4.39 2.03 8.99
C LEU A 19 -3.17 1.24 8.53
N ILE A 20 -2.79 1.43 7.27
CA ILE A 20 -1.66 0.73 6.68
C ILE A 20 -0.51 1.73 6.51
N GLN A 21 0.62 1.40 7.10
CA GLN A 21 1.82 2.22 7.03
C GLN A 21 2.89 1.45 6.28
N PHE A 22 3.37 2.01 5.16
CA PHE A 22 4.42 1.40 4.37
C PHE A 22 5.80 1.86 4.84
N SER A 23 6.74 0.91 4.87
CA SER A 23 8.13 1.18 5.24
C SER A 23 8.95 1.43 3.97
N TRP A 24 9.72 2.51 3.96
CA TRP A 24 10.59 2.84 2.83
C TRP A 24 9.85 2.80 1.50
N CYS A 25 8.76 3.56 1.40
CA CYS A 25 8.01 3.67 0.15
C CYS A 25 8.85 4.45 -0.87
N TYR A 26 9.26 3.77 -1.94
CA TYR A 26 10.04 4.37 -3.00
C TYR A 26 9.19 5.29 -3.89
N CYS A 27 8.03 4.77 -4.30
CA CYS A 27 7.07 5.53 -5.11
C CYS A 27 5.68 4.90 -4.99
N TYR A 28 4.67 5.65 -5.41
CA TYR A 28 3.29 5.18 -5.37
C TYR A 28 2.49 5.75 -6.54
N LYS A 29 1.39 5.06 -6.85
CA LYS A 29 0.38 5.48 -7.82
C LYS A 29 -0.99 5.37 -7.15
N PHE A 30 -1.84 6.35 -7.38
CA PHE A 30 -3.20 6.35 -6.85
C PHE A 30 -4.17 6.88 -7.89
N GLY A 31 -5.29 6.19 -8.07
CA GLY A 31 -6.32 6.53 -9.04
C GLY A 31 -6.53 5.40 -10.03
N GLY A 32 -6.95 5.75 -11.25
CA GLY A 32 -7.11 4.78 -12.32
C GLY A 32 -8.52 4.21 -12.42
N ILE A 33 -8.61 2.91 -12.73
CA ILE A 33 -9.88 2.26 -13.04
C ILE A 33 -10.68 1.94 -11.79
N ASN A 34 -12.01 1.91 -11.95
CA ASN A 34 -12.91 1.43 -10.90
C ASN A 34 -13.13 -0.09 -11.02
N ASP A 35 -13.90 -0.66 -10.07
CA ASP A 35 -14.17 -2.09 -10.00
C ASP A 35 -14.94 -2.64 -11.21
N GLU A 36 -15.72 -1.80 -11.89
CA GLU A 36 -16.51 -2.23 -13.04
C GLU A 36 -15.65 -2.60 -14.25
N VAL A 37 -14.44 -2.04 -14.34
CA VAL A 37 -13.54 -2.27 -15.49
C VAL A 37 -12.23 -2.96 -15.07
N ILE A 38 -12.18 -3.55 -13.88
CA ILE A 38 -10.97 -4.22 -13.38
C ILE A 38 -10.53 -5.37 -14.29
N HIS A 39 -11.49 -6.02 -14.98
CA HIS A 39 -11.20 -7.10 -15.92
C HIS A 39 -10.39 -6.63 -17.14
N GLY A 40 -10.31 -5.33 -17.37
CA GLY A 40 -9.43 -4.75 -18.38
C GLY A 40 -8.01 -4.45 -17.90
N HIS A 41 -7.74 -4.63 -16.61
CA HIS A 41 -6.41 -4.39 -16.07
C HIS A 41 -5.43 -5.47 -16.53
N PRO A 42 -4.19 -5.11 -16.89
CA PRO A 42 -3.20 -6.10 -17.35
C PRO A 42 -2.94 -7.24 -16.38
N LEU A 43 -3.12 -7.01 -15.08
CA LEU A 43 -2.88 -8.03 -14.05
C LEU A 43 -4.11 -8.88 -13.76
N PHE A 44 -5.25 -8.62 -14.39
CA PHE A 44 -6.47 -9.39 -14.13
C PHE A 44 -6.27 -10.89 -14.44
N GLU A 45 -5.60 -11.21 -15.52
CA GLU A 45 -5.30 -12.60 -15.91
C GLU A 45 -4.31 -13.26 -14.95
N HIS A 46 -3.60 -12.50 -14.13
CA HIS A 46 -2.63 -12.99 -13.14
C HIS A 46 -3.20 -13.03 -11.72
N GLY A 47 -4.51 -12.89 -11.57
CA GLY A 47 -5.18 -13.06 -10.30
C GLY A 47 -5.59 -11.77 -9.58
N LEU A 48 -5.50 -10.61 -10.23
CA LEU A 48 -5.97 -9.36 -9.64
C LEU A 48 -7.49 -9.41 -9.45
N GLU A 49 -7.94 -9.16 -8.23
CA GLU A 49 -9.35 -9.15 -7.87
C GLU A 49 -9.75 -7.79 -7.29
N ALA A 50 -11.04 -7.45 -7.41
CA ALA A 50 -11.59 -6.24 -6.81
C ALA A 50 -11.62 -6.37 -5.28
N TYR A 51 -11.47 -5.24 -4.57
CA TYR A 51 -11.57 -5.15 -3.10
C TYR A 51 -10.56 -6.02 -2.36
N GLU A 52 -9.39 -6.20 -2.96
CA GLU A 52 -8.35 -7.06 -2.43
C GLU A 52 -7.01 -6.32 -2.32
N ALA A 53 -6.16 -6.83 -1.42
CA ALA A 53 -4.78 -6.41 -1.30
C ALA A 53 -3.89 -7.53 -1.82
N HIS A 54 -3.00 -7.20 -2.73
CA HIS A 54 -2.06 -8.15 -3.32
C HIS A 54 -0.63 -7.62 -3.25
N TYR A 55 0.34 -8.50 -3.34
CA TYR A 55 1.66 -8.12 -3.79
C TYR A 55 1.97 -8.84 -5.10
N ILE A 56 2.76 -8.19 -5.94
CA ILE A 56 3.02 -8.66 -7.29
C ILE A 56 4.44 -9.21 -7.37
N GLU A 57 4.55 -10.51 -7.64
CA GLU A 57 5.83 -11.15 -7.90
C GLU A 57 6.32 -10.80 -9.30
N ASN A 58 7.63 -10.71 -9.47
CA ASN A 58 8.26 -10.36 -10.74
C ASN A 58 7.72 -9.05 -11.34
N SER A 59 7.54 -8.05 -10.49
CA SER A 59 6.96 -6.76 -10.89
C SER A 59 7.76 -6.10 -12.01
N SER A 60 7.10 -5.84 -13.11
CA SER A 60 7.70 -5.08 -14.22
C SER A 60 7.97 -3.63 -13.82
N TRP A 61 7.16 -3.08 -12.94
CA TRP A 61 7.35 -1.72 -12.43
C TRP A 61 8.61 -1.60 -11.60
N ILE A 62 8.86 -2.57 -10.68
CA ILE A 62 10.12 -2.59 -9.91
C ILE A 62 11.32 -2.72 -10.85
N LYS A 63 11.23 -3.59 -11.84
CA LYS A 63 12.31 -3.77 -12.81
C LYS A 63 12.59 -2.49 -13.59
N GLU A 64 11.56 -1.77 -14.00
CA GLU A 64 11.71 -0.51 -14.71
C GLU A 64 12.34 0.57 -13.83
N GLU A 65 11.88 0.72 -12.58
CA GLU A 65 12.44 1.69 -11.66
C GLU A 65 13.90 1.37 -11.31
N SER A 66 14.21 0.10 -11.12
CA SER A 66 15.59 -0.34 -10.88
C SER A 66 16.48 -0.03 -12.10
N ARG A 67 15.97 -0.29 -13.30
CA ARG A 67 16.68 0.01 -14.55
C ARG A 67 16.98 1.50 -14.66
N ILE A 68 16.00 2.35 -14.37
CA ILE A 68 16.19 3.80 -14.39
C ILE A 68 17.26 4.21 -13.37
N ASN A 69 17.20 3.66 -12.16
CA ASN A 69 18.17 3.97 -11.11
C ASN A 69 19.58 3.48 -11.45
N SER A 70 19.72 2.47 -12.32
CA SER A 70 21.00 1.86 -12.62
C SER A 70 22.01 2.81 -13.26
N VAL A 71 21.58 3.97 -13.76
CA VAL A 71 22.48 5.00 -14.27
C VAL A 71 23.26 5.72 -13.15
N HIS A 72 22.79 5.57 -11.90
CA HIS A 72 23.46 6.15 -10.74
C HIS A 72 24.68 5.31 -10.38
N ASN A 73 25.84 5.94 -10.17
CA ASN A 73 27.09 5.23 -9.86
C ASN A 73 27.09 4.53 -8.50
N CYS A 74 26.16 4.87 -7.61
CA CYS A 74 25.94 4.18 -6.34
C CYS A 74 24.81 3.15 -6.41
N HIS A 75 24.34 2.81 -7.60
CA HIS A 75 23.29 1.79 -7.75
C HIS A 75 23.78 0.43 -7.25
N ASP A 76 22.96 -0.20 -6.42
CA ASP A 76 23.20 -1.54 -5.88
C ASP A 76 21.95 -2.40 -6.10
N GLN A 77 22.04 -3.36 -7.01
CA GLN A 77 20.91 -4.24 -7.34
C GLN A 77 20.41 -5.00 -6.12
N SER A 78 21.30 -5.41 -5.21
CA SER A 78 20.89 -6.14 -4.01
C SER A 78 20.00 -5.31 -3.09
N SER A 79 20.16 -3.99 -3.05
CA SER A 79 19.30 -3.13 -2.25
C SER A 79 17.90 -3.00 -2.84
N TRP A 80 17.71 -3.32 -4.12
CA TRP A 80 16.42 -3.33 -4.79
C TRP A 80 15.64 -4.62 -4.55
N ASP A 81 16.31 -5.70 -4.17
CA ASP A 81 15.68 -6.99 -3.91
C ASP A 81 14.74 -6.99 -2.70
N LYS A 82 14.88 -6.01 -1.82
CA LYS A 82 14.00 -5.84 -0.65
C LYS A 82 12.63 -5.27 -1.01
N TYR A 83 12.51 -4.58 -2.14
CA TYR A 83 11.27 -3.93 -2.52
C TYR A 83 10.22 -4.91 -3.00
N LYS A 84 8.98 -4.62 -2.63
CA LYS A 84 7.80 -5.35 -3.09
C LYS A 84 6.83 -4.37 -3.72
N HIS A 85 6.09 -4.85 -4.70
CA HIS A 85 5.05 -4.10 -5.38
C HIS A 85 3.71 -4.49 -4.76
N TYR A 86 3.13 -3.58 -4.00
CA TYR A 86 1.81 -3.76 -3.38
C TYR A 86 0.75 -3.10 -4.24
N ILE A 87 -0.42 -3.74 -4.35
CA ILE A 87 -1.58 -3.20 -5.06
C ILE A 87 -2.83 -3.45 -4.23
N PHE A 88 -3.60 -2.40 -4.01
CA PHE A 88 -4.88 -2.44 -3.31
C PHE A 88 -5.96 -1.94 -4.26
N THR A 89 -6.99 -2.77 -4.43
CA THR A 89 -8.12 -2.45 -5.31
C THR A 89 -9.31 -2.02 -4.48
N PHE A 90 -9.85 -0.86 -4.82
CA PHE A 90 -11.01 -0.27 -4.17
C PHE A 90 -12.17 -0.13 -5.15
N HIS A 91 -13.29 0.44 -4.68
CA HIS A 91 -14.46 0.65 -5.54
C HIS A 91 -14.17 1.59 -6.71
N ASP A 92 -13.55 2.73 -6.42
CA ASP A 92 -13.39 3.81 -7.41
C ASP A 92 -11.97 3.94 -7.97
N GLU A 93 -10.97 3.44 -7.26
CA GLU A 93 -9.57 3.60 -7.65
C GLU A 93 -8.70 2.44 -7.20
N ILE A 94 -7.46 2.47 -7.66
CA ILE A 94 -6.42 1.50 -7.28
C ILE A 94 -5.27 2.27 -6.66
N PHE A 95 -4.73 1.75 -5.56
CA PHE A 95 -3.50 2.22 -4.96
C PHE A 95 -2.40 1.20 -5.18
N GLU A 96 -1.24 1.65 -5.65
CA GLU A 96 -0.06 0.81 -5.81
C GLU A 96 1.15 1.51 -5.20
N CYS A 97 2.06 0.73 -4.61
CA CYS A 97 3.34 1.28 -4.19
C CYS A 97 4.46 0.25 -4.28
N ILE A 98 5.67 0.77 -4.37
CA ILE A 98 6.90 -0.01 -4.21
C ILE A 98 7.46 0.36 -2.84
N ALA A 99 7.53 -0.61 -1.95
CA ALA A 99 7.98 -0.41 -0.58
C ALA A 99 8.68 -1.64 -0.04
N ASP A 100 9.41 -1.48 1.06
CA ASP A 100 10.09 -2.59 1.73
C ASP A 100 9.10 -3.49 2.47
N GLY A 101 8.13 -2.91 3.12
CA GLY A 101 7.15 -3.66 3.89
C GLY A 101 6.00 -2.77 4.35
N TYR A 102 5.17 -3.30 5.23
CA TYR A 102 4.05 -2.55 5.78
C TYR A 102 3.67 -3.05 7.17
N THR A 103 2.97 -2.21 7.91
CA THR A 103 2.28 -2.57 9.15
C THR A 103 0.82 -2.22 9.04
N VAL A 104 -0.04 -2.97 9.74
CA VAL A 104 -1.48 -2.74 9.76
C VAL A 104 -1.93 -2.57 11.20
N ASP A 105 -2.63 -1.47 11.47
CA ASP A 105 -3.35 -1.26 12.71
C ASP A 105 -4.84 -1.15 12.43
N ILE A 106 -5.65 -1.83 13.22
CA ILE A 106 -7.10 -1.82 13.05
C ILE A 106 -7.73 -1.06 14.21
N PHE A 107 -8.58 -0.10 13.85
CA PHE A 107 -9.27 0.75 14.82
C PHE A 107 -10.77 0.60 14.67
N LYS A 108 -11.46 0.64 15.82
CA LYS A 108 -12.91 0.80 15.91
C LYS A 108 -13.21 2.22 16.34
N GLY A 109 -13.99 2.94 15.55
CA GLY A 109 -14.34 4.32 15.84
C GLY A 109 -14.49 5.15 14.59
N ARG A 110 -14.57 6.48 14.76
CA ARG A 110 -14.70 7.40 13.63
C ARG A 110 -13.44 7.41 12.77
N ILE A 111 -13.62 7.44 11.45
CA ILE A 111 -12.51 7.56 10.51
C ILE A 111 -11.69 8.84 10.77
N GLN A 112 -12.34 9.93 11.21
CA GLN A 112 -11.64 11.17 11.53
C GLN A 112 -10.61 10.98 12.65
N ALA A 113 -10.94 10.19 13.68
CA ALA A 113 -10.01 9.89 14.76
C ALA A 113 -8.80 9.08 14.25
N VAL A 114 -9.03 8.15 13.34
CA VAL A 114 -7.94 7.38 12.70
C VAL A 114 -7.08 8.28 11.84
N PHE A 115 -7.69 9.19 11.09
CA PHE A 115 -6.98 10.17 10.27
C PHE A 115 -6.07 11.06 11.14
N ASP A 116 -6.55 11.49 12.31
CA ASP A 116 -5.76 12.29 13.24
C ASP A 116 -4.54 11.50 13.74
N ILE A 117 -4.70 10.21 14.03
CA ILE A 117 -3.59 9.33 14.41
C ILE A 117 -2.57 9.21 13.28
N ALA A 118 -3.04 8.99 12.05
CA ALA A 118 -2.17 8.88 10.88
C ALA A 118 -1.37 10.15 10.65
N THR A 119 -2.02 11.32 10.75
CA THR A 119 -1.39 12.62 10.60
C THR A 119 -0.32 12.84 11.66
N LYS A 120 -0.64 12.50 12.92
CA LYS A 120 0.30 12.62 14.03
C LYS A 120 1.54 11.76 13.80
N ARG A 121 1.37 10.50 13.40
CA ARG A 121 2.49 9.61 13.10
C ARG A 121 3.38 10.15 11.99
N LEU A 122 2.78 10.76 10.98
CA LEU A 122 3.52 11.33 9.86
C LEU A 122 4.44 12.47 10.29
N PHE A 123 3.99 13.31 11.22
CA PHE A 123 4.78 14.45 11.72
C PHE A 123 5.76 14.06 12.82
N GLU A 124 5.58 12.94 13.50
CA GLU A 124 6.49 12.45 14.54
C GLU A 124 7.66 11.63 13.98
N LYS A 125 7.63 11.29 12.70
CA LYS A 125 8.72 10.54 12.09
C LYS A 125 9.93 11.44 11.87
N ASP A 126 11.07 11.00 12.39
CA ASP A 126 12.37 11.56 12.02
C ASP A 126 12.77 11.02 10.65
N PHE A 127 13.01 11.94 9.74
CA PHE A 127 13.45 11.61 8.39
C PHE A 127 14.95 11.81 8.25
#